data_da2cb010d0dc288c486e8ac4a2b869f7
#
_entry.id   da2cb010d0dc288c486e8ac4a2b869f7
#
_cell.length_a   1.000
_cell.length_b   1.000
_cell.length_c   1.000
_cell.angle_alpha   90.00
_cell.angle_beta   90.00
_cell.angle_gamma   90.00
#
_symmetry.space_group_name_H-M   'P 1'
#
loop_
_entity.id
_entity.type
_entity.pdbx_description
1 polymer ?
#
loop_
_entity_poly.entity_id
_entity_poly.type
_entity_poly.pdbx_seq_one_letter_code
_entity_poly.pdbx_strand_id
1 'polypeptide(L)'
;MAKRKIGELPSGNVRKKIYDHSELCFDEQGKPIIDPKTGKQRKKKIYISVTAASAAEANRIKAQIQANKKTLQKPISMTLYDAIDKYISSSDALLSPSTIRGYRTIQRNAFKSIMSCKLSALTNEQLRDAVNLECKRTTGTKNPKPLSSKTVINEYGLISAVLNTYAPALDCSVKLPQIEHNQHDISTPDVIYQIVKGTDIELPVMLAMWLSFTQSEILGLTKSKSISPDGSHITIKEVLVKNEHNQSVIKNKGKQPTRDRTLQIPDYIKRLIDQVETDQLVTLSGTALSKRFNRLIKKAGIPHMTFHDLRHINASVMTLLNIPDKYAQERGGWKSDHIMKSRYMQAFSAERAMVDAQIDSYMQDTLFKNAAERRRDQKYQCWLELFDLKDSAENQNKFLQFCKKNHINL
;
A
#
# COMPACT_ATOMS: atom_id res chain seq x y z
N MET A 1 -1.96 -14.79 54.29
CA MET A 1 -1.84 -13.92 53.10
C MET A 1 -0.36 -13.58 52.91
N ALA A 2 0.23 -13.97 51.79
CA ALA A 2 1.64 -13.65 51.50
C ALA A 2 1.80 -12.13 51.34
N LYS A 3 2.79 -11.53 51.98
CA LYS A 3 3.11 -10.10 51.85
C LYS A 3 3.52 -9.82 50.42
N ARG A 4 2.78 -8.95 49.70
CA ARG A 4 3.14 -8.50 48.34
C ARG A 4 4.52 -7.84 48.37
N LYS A 5 5.35 -8.17 47.35
CA LYS A 5 6.67 -7.51 47.21
C LYS A 5 6.47 -6.06 46.76
N ILE A 6 7.36 -5.17 47.22
CA ILE A 6 7.30 -3.74 46.87
C ILE A 6 7.34 -3.57 45.36
N GLY A 7 6.30 -2.94 44.80
CA GLY A 7 6.14 -2.68 43.34
C GLY A 7 5.34 -3.70 42.57
N GLU A 8 4.81 -4.76 43.21
CA GLU A 8 3.96 -5.75 42.61
C GLU A 8 2.49 -5.26 42.57
N LEU A 9 1.89 -5.26 41.37
CA LEU A 9 0.50 -4.86 41.13
C LEU A 9 -0.48 -6.02 41.42
N PRO A 10 -1.78 -5.76 41.61
CA PRO A 10 -2.79 -6.81 41.78
C PRO A 10 -2.82 -7.82 40.62
N SER A 11 -2.38 -7.42 39.44
CA SER A 11 -2.27 -8.26 38.21
C SER A 11 -1.04 -9.18 38.21
N GLY A 12 -0.20 -9.19 39.24
CA GLY A 12 1.08 -9.93 39.27
C GLY A 12 2.22 -9.23 38.52
N ASN A 13 1.96 -8.15 37.82
CA ASN A 13 2.99 -7.38 37.12
C ASN A 13 3.80 -6.51 38.09
N VAL A 14 5.06 -6.25 37.76
CA VAL A 14 5.95 -5.40 38.55
C VAL A 14 6.03 -4.01 37.94
N ARG A 15 5.76 -2.97 38.73
CA ARG A 15 5.90 -1.56 38.37
C ARG A 15 7.14 -0.95 39.01
N LYS A 16 7.98 -0.29 38.18
CA LYS A 16 9.12 0.50 38.64
C LYS A 16 9.02 1.93 38.14
N LYS A 17 9.38 2.88 39.03
CA LYS A 17 9.50 4.30 38.71
C LYS A 17 10.93 4.62 38.27
N ILE A 18 11.07 5.36 37.21
CA ILE A 18 12.34 5.85 36.67
C ILE A 18 12.28 7.37 36.74
N TYR A 19 13.27 7.99 37.35
CA TYR A 19 13.38 9.45 37.34
C TYR A 19 13.52 9.94 35.90
N ASP A 20 12.69 10.87 35.53
CA ASP A 20 12.70 11.46 34.18
C ASP A 20 13.40 12.82 34.19
N HIS A 21 12.79 13.82 34.75
CA HIS A 21 13.33 15.16 34.89
C HIS A 21 12.76 15.84 36.12
N SER A 22 13.17 17.10 36.38
CA SER A 22 12.59 17.93 37.40
C SER A 22 11.97 19.18 36.79
N GLU A 23 10.74 19.46 37.16
CA GLU A 23 10.02 20.67 36.78
C GLU A 23 10.09 21.70 37.87
N LEU A 24 10.15 22.99 37.51
CA LEU A 24 10.06 24.10 38.42
C LEU A 24 8.64 24.23 38.98
N CYS A 25 8.49 24.43 40.27
CA CYS A 25 7.19 24.57 40.90
C CYS A 25 6.76 26.04 40.90
N PHE A 26 5.51 26.26 40.52
CA PHE A 26 4.82 27.56 40.58
C PHE A 26 3.54 27.42 41.40
N ASP A 27 3.11 28.51 42.06
CA ASP A 27 1.83 28.57 42.75
C ASP A 27 0.66 28.75 41.77
N GLU A 28 -0.58 28.80 42.27
CA GLU A 28 -1.80 28.95 41.48
C GLU A 28 -1.85 30.32 40.75
N GLN A 29 -0.99 31.27 41.12
CA GLN A 29 -0.87 32.60 40.53
C GLN A 29 0.32 32.69 39.54
N GLY A 30 1.04 31.59 39.29
CA GLY A 30 2.19 31.54 38.39
C GLY A 30 3.49 32.08 38.97
N LYS A 31 3.58 32.33 40.29
CA LYS A 31 4.83 32.75 40.96
C LYS A 31 5.69 31.53 41.33
N PRO A 32 7.04 31.66 41.23
CA PRO A 32 7.94 30.56 41.60
C PRO A 32 7.88 30.25 43.11
N ILE A 33 7.67 29.00 43.47
CA ILE A 33 7.70 28.52 44.84
C ILE A 33 9.15 28.37 45.27
N ILE A 34 9.57 29.17 46.27
CA ILE A 34 10.93 29.16 46.80
C ILE A 34 11.00 28.22 48.01
N ASP A 35 12.04 27.43 48.08
CA ASP A 35 12.33 26.58 49.23
C ASP A 35 12.88 27.45 50.38
N PRO A 36 12.20 27.52 51.55
CA PRO A 36 12.60 28.39 52.67
C PRO A 36 13.95 28.05 53.29
N LYS A 37 14.47 26.81 53.12
CA LYS A 37 15.75 26.37 53.67
C LYS A 37 16.92 26.68 52.72
N THR A 38 16.71 26.66 51.42
CA THR A 38 17.81 26.77 50.44
C THR A 38 17.77 28.08 49.64
N GLY A 39 16.69 28.86 49.73
CA GLY A 39 16.47 30.09 48.93
C GLY A 39 16.34 29.83 47.41
N LYS A 40 16.27 28.57 46.96
CA LYS A 40 16.20 28.19 45.56
C LYS A 40 14.77 27.83 45.18
N GLN A 41 14.41 28.02 43.91
CA GLN A 41 13.10 27.61 43.41
C GLN A 41 12.92 26.10 43.57
N ARG A 42 11.78 25.71 44.13
CA ARG A 42 11.43 24.29 44.38
C ARG A 42 11.25 23.55 43.07
N LYS A 43 11.79 22.32 43.04
CA LYS A 43 11.68 21.44 41.88
C LYS A 43 10.91 20.17 42.24
N LYS A 44 9.96 19.79 41.42
CA LYS A 44 9.19 18.55 41.51
C LYS A 44 9.87 17.50 40.61
N LYS A 45 10.21 16.34 41.18
CA LYS A 45 10.77 15.23 40.40
C LYS A 45 9.65 14.50 39.67
N ILE A 46 9.77 14.38 38.35
CA ILE A 46 8.86 13.63 37.51
C ILE A 46 9.43 12.24 37.25
N TYR A 47 8.57 11.23 37.26
CA TYR A 47 8.94 9.83 37.09
C TYR A 47 8.10 9.18 36.01
N ILE A 48 8.75 8.40 35.12
CA ILE A 48 8.11 7.49 34.19
C ILE A 48 7.87 6.15 34.90
N SER A 49 6.69 5.56 34.78
CA SER A 49 6.37 4.25 35.30
C SER A 49 6.56 3.17 34.23
N VAL A 50 7.37 2.16 34.54
CA VAL A 50 7.56 0.96 33.70
C VAL A 50 6.85 -0.20 34.38
N THR A 51 5.98 -0.89 33.62
CA THR A 51 5.29 -2.09 34.09
C THR A 51 5.69 -3.26 33.21
N ALA A 52 6.08 -4.38 33.79
CA ALA A 52 6.50 -5.58 33.07
C ALA A 52 6.05 -6.85 33.84
N ALA A 53 6.01 -7.98 33.14
CA ALA A 53 5.59 -9.27 33.70
C ALA A 53 6.53 -9.80 34.77
N SER A 54 7.79 -9.35 34.82
CA SER A 54 8.77 -9.74 35.85
C SER A 54 9.65 -8.58 36.29
N ALA A 55 10.23 -8.71 37.49
CA ALA A 55 11.18 -7.75 38.03
C ALA A 55 12.47 -7.66 37.20
N ALA A 56 12.90 -8.77 36.58
CA ALA A 56 14.07 -8.80 35.70
C ALA A 56 13.81 -8.01 34.40
N GLU A 57 12.66 -8.19 33.80
CA GLU A 57 12.25 -7.46 32.60
C GLU A 57 12.07 -5.96 32.89
N ALA A 58 11.40 -5.60 33.98
CA ALA A 58 11.28 -4.21 34.41
C ALA A 58 12.64 -3.54 34.65
N ASN A 59 13.64 -4.28 35.19
CA ASN A 59 15.00 -3.80 35.33
C ASN A 59 15.72 -3.62 34.00
N ARG A 60 15.52 -4.54 33.04
CA ARG A 60 16.09 -4.45 31.71
C ARG A 60 15.56 -3.22 30.98
N ILE A 61 14.24 -3.01 30.98
CA ILE A 61 13.60 -1.83 30.37
C ILE A 61 14.10 -0.55 31.07
N LYS A 62 14.18 -0.55 32.40
CA LYS A 62 14.73 0.58 33.17
C LYS A 62 16.19 0.90 32.76
N ALA A 63 17.05 -0.11 32.66
CA ALA A 63 18.44 0.07 32.24
C ALA A 63 18.55 0.60 30.81
N GLN A 64 17.68 0.13 29.91
CA GLN A 64 17.62 0.56 28.52
C GLN A 64 17.16 2.04 28.39
N ILE A 65 16.15 2.45 29.17
CA ILE A 65 15.71 3.86 29.23
C ILE A 65 16.80 4.74 29.81
N GLN A 66 17.50 4.29 30.85
CA GLN A 66 18.59 5.06 31.46
C GLN A 66 19.82 5.17 30.55
N ALA A 67 20.16 4.10 29.80
CA ALA A 67 21.24 4.11 28.82
C ALA A 67 20.90 5.08 27.67
N ASN A 68 19.67 5.02 27.14
CA ASN A 68 19.18 5.95 26.12
C ASN A 68 19.22 7.41 26.62
N LYS A 69 18.83 7.67 27.89
CA LYS A 69 18.93 9.01 28.49
C LYS A 69 20.37 9.53 28.60
N LYS A 70 21.34 8.69 28.94
CA LYS A 70 22.76 9.08 28.95
C LYS A 70 23.28 9.42 27.53
N THR A 71 22.80 8.70 26.53
CA THR A 71 23.15 8.97 25.14
C THR A 71 22.49 10.26 24.63
N LEU A 72 21.29 10.60 25.13
CA LEU A 72 20.52 11.81 24.78
C LEU A 72 20.98 13.09 25.50
N GLN A 73 21.83 12.98 26.56
CA GLN A 73 22.31 14.15 27.31
C GLN A 73 23.37 15.02 26.60
N LYS A 74 23.91 14.58 25.46
CA LYS A 74 24.67 15.48 24.58
C LYS A 74 23.67 16.14 23.63
N PRO A 75 23.55 17.49 23.63
CA PRO A 75 22.70 18.17 22.65
C PRO A 75 23.17 17.71 21.26
N ILE A 76 22.27 17.02 20.53
CA ILE A 76 22.54 16.59 19.17
C ILE A 76 22.58 17.87 18.34
N SER A 77 23.79 18.37 18.06
CA SER A 77 24.03 19.58 17.24
C SER A 77 23.68 19.35 15.76
N MET A 78 23.30 18.12 15.42
CA MET A 78 22.95 17.65 14.09
C MET A 78 21.65 18.31 13.60
N THR A 79 21.65 18.76 12.35
CA THR A 79 20.43 19.24 11.70
C THR A 79 19.55 18.07 11.27
N LEU A 80 18.28 18.34 10.94
CA LEU A 80 17.40 17.33 10.37
C LEU A 80 17.97 16.78 9.06
N TYR A 81 18.59 17.65 8.25
CA TYR A 81 19.26 17.27 7.00
C TYR A 81 20.37 16.23 7.26
N ASP A 82 21.26 16.49 8.21
CA ASP A 82 22.35 15.58 8.57
C ASP A 82 21.83 14.28 9.21
N ALA A 83 20.73 14.37 9.96
CA ALA A 83 20.08 13.20 10.55
C ALA A 83 19.51 12.26 9.47
N ILE A 84 18.94 12.78 8.41
CA ILE A 84 18.47 11.98 7.26
C ILE A 84 19.66 11.30 6.58
N ASP A 85 20.79 12.01 6.39
CA ASP A 85 22.02 11.43 5.84
C ASP A 85 22.49 10.24 6.69
N LYS A 86 22.56 10.44 7.99
CA LYS A 86 22.97 9.41 8.92
C LYS A 86 21.99 8.23 8.94
N TYR A 87 20.67 8.49 8.87
CA TYR A 87 19.65 7.47 8.81
C TYR A 87 19.79 6.60 7.55
N ILE A 88 20.03 7.21 6.40
CA ILE A 88 20.27 6.50 5.14
C ILE A 88 21.55 5.67 5.26
N SER A 89 22.68 6.27 5.66
CA SER A 89 23.98 5.60 5.74
C SER A 89 24.03 4.45 6.76
N SER A 90 23.24 4.54 7.84
CA SER A 90 23.13 3.45 8.83
C SER A 90 22.30 2.25 8.35
N SER A 91 21.60 2.37 7.23
CA SER A 91 20.66 1.36 6.73
C SER A 91 20.80 1.12 5.22
N ASP A 92 21.82 1.62 4.56
CA ASP A 92 22.02 1.59 3.11
C ASP A 92 22.08 0.15 2.55
N ALA A 93 22.69 -0.78 3.28
CA ALA A 93 22.73 -2.19 2.93
C ALA A 93 21.37 -2.90 3.02
N LEU A 94 20.42 -2.34 3.80
CA LEU A 94 19.09 -2.90 4.03
C LEU A 94 18.03 -2.25 3.13
N LEU A 95 18.22 -0.97 2.80
CA LEU A 95 17.31 -0.20 1.99
C LEU A 95 17.47 -0.53 0.49
N SER A 96 16.35 -0.48 -0.25
CA SER A 96 16.45 -0.62 -1.70
C SER A 96 16.99 0.66 -2.32
N PRO A 97 17.73 0.60 -3.45
CA PRO A 97 18.23 1.78 -4.15
C PRO A 97 17.13 2.81 -4.47
N SER A 98 15.93 2.34 -4.82
CA SER A 98 14.77 3.20 -5.06
C SER A 98 14.24 3.88 -3.79
N THR A 99 14.37 3.23 -2.62
CA THR A 99 14.01 3.83 -1.33
C THR A 99 15.00 4.93 -0.96
N ILE A 100 16.30 4.67 -1.10
CA ILE A 100 17.35 5.68 -0.87
C ILE A 100 17.11 6.89 -1.78
N ARG A 101 16.84 6.66 -3.07
CA ARG A 101 16.49 7.71 -4.03
C ARG A 101 15.30 8.54 -3.56
N GLY A 102 14.24 7.88 -3.08
CA GLY A 102 13.06 8.55 -2.51
C GLY A 102 13.42 9.42 -1.31
N TYR A 103 14.20 8.89 -0.37
CA TYR A 103 14.66 9.62 0.82
C TYR A 103 15.53 10.83 0.46
N ARG A 104 16.46 10.68 -0.50
CA ARG A 104 17.26 11.80 -1.01
C ARG A 104 16.42 12.87 -1.70
N THR A 105 15.35 12.47 -2.37
CA THR A 105 14.42 13.42 -2.99
C THR A 105 13.66 14.22 -1.93
N ILE A 106 13.19 13.56 -0.86
CA ILE A 106 12.54 14.20 0.28
C ILE A 106 13.50 15.17 0.97
N GLN A 107 14.72 14.72 1.29
CA GLN A 107 15.75 15.54 1.92
C GLN A 107 16.03 16.85 1.17
N ARG A 108 16.07 16.79 -0.18
CA ARG A 108 16.37 17.97 -1.02
C ARG A 108 15.16 18.89 -1.21
N ASN A 109 13.95 18.37 -1.26
CA ASN A 109 12.81 19.12 -1.78
C ASN A 109 11.67 19.34 -0.77
N ALA A 110 11.54 18.49 0.27
CA ALA A 110 10.45 18.53 1.22
C ALA A 110 10.85 19.21 2.53
N PHE A 111 9.88 19.68 3.28
CA PHE A 111 10.04 20.21 4.63
C PHE A 111 11.16 21.24 4.80
N LYS A 112 11.36 22.10 3.80
CA LYS A 112 12.47 23.06 3.76
C LYS A 112 12.52 23.99 4.99
N SER A 113 11.39 24.29 5.58
CA SER A 113 11.27 25.15 6.77
C SER A 113 11.99 24.58 8.00
N ILE A 114 12.11 23.25 8.11
CA ILE A 114 12.72 22.58 9.28
C ILE A 114 13.99 21.81 8.93
N MET A 115 14.36 21.68 7.67
CA MET A 115 15.45 20.83 7.22
C MET A 115 16.82 21.27 7.79
N SER A 116 17.03 22.58 7.93
CA SER A 116 18.24 23.18 8.53
C SER A 116 18.18 23.32 10.06
N CYS A 117 17.03 23.00 10.68
CA CYS A 117 16.89 23.13 12.13
C CYS A 117 17.67 22.01 12.85
N LYS A 118 18.29 22.38 13.98
CA LYS A 118 18.92 21.40 14.87
C LYS A 118 17.84 20.54 15.53
N LEU A 119 18.07 19.22 15.63
CA LEU A 119 17.11 18.30 16.24
C LEU A 119 16.73 18.70 17.68
N SER A 120 17.67 19.28 18.44
CA SER A 120 17.44 19.75 19.80
C SER A 120 16.55 21.00 19.90
N ALA A 121 16.35 21.72 18.80
CA ALA A 121 15.54 22.93 18.74
C ALA A 121 14.14 22.69 18.15
N LEU A 122 13.90 21.52 17.57
CA LEU A 122 12.61 21.19 16.98
C LEU A 122 11.54 20.96 18.06
N THR A 123 10.36 21.51 17.81
CA THR A 123 9.17 21.34 18.66
C THR A 123 8.03 20.70 17.86
N ASN A 124 7.05 20.11 18.55
CA ASN A 124 5.84 19.57 17.91
C ASN A 124 5.05 20.64 17.15
N GLU A 125 5.04 21.89 17.65
CA GLU A 125 4.40 23.01 16.96
C GLU A 125 5.05 23.29 15.60
N GLN A 126 6.38 23.36 15.56
CA GLN A 126 7.11 23.52 14.29
C GLN A 126 6.87 22.36 13.31
N LEU A 127 6.68 21.15 13.80
CA LEU A 127 6.35 20.00 12.94
C LEU A 127 4.93 20.17 12.34
N ARG A 128 3.95 20.64 13.13
CA ARG A 128 2.60 20.91 12.62
C ARG A 128 2.61 22.02 11.56
N ASP A 129 3.34 23.10 11.82
CA ASP A 129 3.49 24.20 10.86
C ASP A 129 4.17 23.73 9.58
N ALA A 130 5.22 22.92 9.69
CA ALA A 130 5.91 22.36 8.54
C ALA A 130 5.00 21.46 7.70
N VAL A 131 4.16 20.62 8.32
CA VAL A 131 3.17 19.80 7.60
C VAL A 131 2.14 20.69 6.90
N ASN A 132 1.65 21.75 7.57
CA ASN A 132 0.71 22.71 6.97
C ASN A 132 1.32 23.43 5.75
N LEU A 133 2.59 23.82 5.82
CA LEU A 133 3.33 24.40 4.70
C LEU A 133 3.49 23.40 3.54
N GLU A 134 3.81 22.13 3.83
CA GLU A 134 3.90 21.09 2.81
C GLU A 134 2.56 20.82 2.10
N CYS A 135 1.44 20.87 2.82
CA CYS A 135 0.11 20.76 2.20
C CYS A 135 -0.18 21.88 1.21
N LYS A 136 0.41 23.07 1.40
CA LYS A 136 0.28 24.21 0.51
C LYS A 136 1.32 24.26 -0.60
N ARG A 137 2.37 23.43 -0.51
CA ARG A 137 3.44 23.38 -1.52
C ARG A 137 2.89 22.88 -2.86
N THR A 138 3.27 23.56 -3.91
CA THR A 138 2.89 23.18 -5.29
C THR A 138 4.06 22.56 -6.03
N THR A 139 3.77 21.73 -7.02
CA THR A 139 4.73 21.15 -7.95
C THR A 139 4.44 21.57 -9.38
N GLY A 140 5.49 21.63 -10.19
CA GLY A 140 5.38 22.05 -11.60
C GLY A 140 5.55 23.55 -11.78
N THR A 141 6.27 23.91 -12.84
CA THR A 141 6.55 25.32 -13.18
C THR A 141 5.51 25.93 -14.11
N LYS A 142 4.99 25.12 -15.06
CA LYS A 142 4.00 25.59 -16.05
C LYS A 142 2.56 25.53 -15.55
N ASN A 143 2.21 24.49 -14.79
CA ASN A 143 0.89 24.30 -14.18
C ASN A 143 1.10 23.83 -12.73
N PRO A 144 1.30 24.75 -11.77
CA PRO A 144 1.52 24.38 -10.38
C PRO A 144 0.29 23.69 -9.81
N LYS A 145 0.50 22.49 -9.27
CA LYS A 145 -0.55 21.72 -8.58
C LYS A 145 -0.13 21.49 -7.13
N PRO A 146 -1.07 21.55 -6.17
CA PRO A 146 -0.77 21.19 -4.79
C PRO A 146 -0.27 19.74 -4.71
N LEU A 147 0.56 19.47 -3.72
CA LEU A 147 0.97 18.08 -3.42
C LEU A 147 -0.25 17.23 -3.05
N SER A 148 -0.24 15.97 -3.49
CA SER A 148 -1.25 15.03 -3.02
C SER A 148 -1.07 14.74 -1.53
N SER A 149 -2.19 14.53 -0.81
CA SER A 149 -2.18 14.11 0.59
C SER A 149 -1.25 12.92 0.83
N LYS A 150 -1.24 11.95 -0.10
CA LYS A 150 -0.37 10.77 -0.04
C LYS A 150 1.12 11.13 -0.11
N THR A 151 1.50 12.13 -0.89
CA THR A 151 2.89 12.62 -0.97
C THR A 151 3.32 13.21 0.36
N VAL A 152 2.52 14.12 0.94
CA VAL A 152 2.82 14.74 2.24
C VAL A 152 2.95 13.68 3.34
N ILE A 153 2.03 12.69 3.39
CA ILE A 153 2.09 11.58 4.36
C ILE A 153 3.38 10.77 4.20
N ASN A 154 3.77 10.44 2.98
CA ASN A 154 4.98 9.66 2.73
C ASN A 154 6.25 10.46 3.08
N GLU A 155 6.28 11.76 2.76
CA GLU A 155 7.39 12.65 3.10
C GLU A 155 7.52 12.78 4.62
N TYR A 156 6.41 13.04 5.34
CA TYR A 156 6.41 13.11 6.79
C TYR A 156 6.77 11.77 7.45
N GLY A 157 6.41 10.66 6.82
CA GLY A 157 6.78 9.33 7.28
C GLY A 157 8.30 9.13 7.41
N LEU A 158 9.10 9.68 6.50
CA LEU A 158 10.56 9.70 6.65
C LEU A 158 10.99 10.62 7.79
N ILE A 159 10.43 11.84 7.86
CA ILE A 159 10.79 12.83 8.90
C ILE A 159 10.54 12.24 10.29
N SER A 160 9.36 11.68 10.52
CA SER A 160 9.00 11.07 11.80
C SER A 160 9.88 9.85 12.14
N ALA A 161 10.22 9.01 11.18
CA ALA A 161 11.13 7.87 11.39
C ALA A 161 12.54 8.32 11.82
N VAL A 162 13.07 9.36 11.18
CA VAL A 162 14.37 9.95 11.52
C VAL A 162 14.34 10.58 12.91
N LEU A 163 13.29 11.38 13.22
CA LEU A 163 13.13 12.02 14.51
C LEU A 163 12.94 10.99 15.63
N ASN A 164 12.14 9.96 15.44
CA ASN A 164 12.01 8.86 16.41
C ASN A 164 13.33 8.13 16.68
N THR A 165 14.24 8.09 15.69
CA THR A 165 15.55 7.46 15.85
C THR A 165 16.54 8.35 16.60
N TYR A 166 16.61 9.64 16.24
CA TYR A 166 17.66 10.53 16.73
C TYR A 166 17.20 11.58 17.75
N ALA A 167 15.89 11.81 17.88
CA ALA A 167 15.27 12.71 18.85
C ALA A 167 14.03 12.08 19.51
N PRO A 168 14.13 10.89 20.13
CA PRO A 168 12.99 10.11 20.60
C PRO A 168 12.18 10.78 21.71
N ALA A 169 12.68 11.87 22.30
CA ALA A 169 11.94 12.67 23.28
C ALA A 169 10.98 13.69 22.64
N LEU A 170 11.13 13.95 21.34
CA LEU A 170 10.26 14.84 20.60
C LEU A 170 8.96 14.12 20.23
N ASP A 171 7.83 14.73 20.58
CA ASP A 171 6.53 14.24 20.10
C ASP A 171 6.38 14.56 18.60
N CYS A 172 6.37 13.51 17.81
CA CYS A 172 6.17 13.57 16.33
C CYS A 172 4.71 13.39 15.92
N SER A 173 3.76 13.38 16.86
CA SER A 173 2.33 13.24 16.56
C SER A 173 1.80 14.52 15.94
N VAL A 174 1.40 14.45 14.66
CA VAL A 174 0.79 15.56 13.93
C VAL A 174 -0.43 15.07 13.16
N LYS A 175 -1.41 15.96 12.97
CA LYS A 175 -2.56 15.69 12.10
C LYS A 175 -2.09 15.75 10.64
N LEU A 176 -2.22 14.63 9.94
CA LEU A 176 -1.89 14.53 8.51
C LEU A 176 -3.14 14.71 7.64
N PRO A 177 -2.99 15.14 6.38
CA PRO A 177 -4.11 15.28 5.46
C PRO A 177 -4.73 13.92 5.15
N GLN A 178 -6.05 13.88 4.93
CA GLN A 178 -6.75 12.65 4.57
C GLN A 178 -6.48 12.29 3.10
N ILE A 179 -6.39 10.99 2.83
CA ILE A 179 -6.23 10.47 1.46
C ILE A 179 -7.64 10.32 0.87
N GLU A 180 -7.89 11.04 -0.21
CA GLU A 180 -9.05 10.80 -1.05
C GLU A 180 -8.80 9.58 -1.93
N HIS A 181 -9.68 8.59 -1.85
CA HIS A 181 -9.64 7.42 -2.70
C HIS A 181 -10.47 7.69 -3.95
N ASN A 182 -9.80 8.10 -5.01
CA ASN A 182 -10.45 8.17 -6.32
C ASN A 182 -10.50 6.75 -6.92
N GLN A 183 -11.71 6.24 -7.11
CA GLN A 183 -11.91 5.05 -7.92
C GLN A 183 -11.73 5.44 -9.39
N HIS A 184 -10.81 4.76 -10.06
CA HIS A 184 -10.63 4.90 -11.51
C HIS A 184 -11.25 3.69 -12.18
N ASP A 185 -12.07 3.93 -13.20
CA ASP A 185 -12.54 2.85 -14.05
C ASP A 185 -11.33 2.27 -14.81
N ILE A 186 -11.19 0.95 -14.74
CA ILE A 186 -10.17 0.23 -15.48
C ILE A 186 -10.79 -0.38 -16.74
N SER A 187 -10.07 -0.28 -17.85
CA SER A 187 -10.50 -0.90 -19.11
C SER A 187 -10.35 -2.41 -19.07
N THR A 188 -11.14 -3.11 -19.84
CA THR A 188 -11.08 -4.57 -19.96
C THR A 188 -9.83 -5.04 -20.73
N PRO A 189 -9.39 -6.29 -20.52
CA PRO A 189 -8.18 -6.83 -21.16
C PRO A 189 -8.20 -6.76 -22.70
N ASP A 190 -9.35 -7.00 -23.32
CA ASP A 190 -9.54 -6.98 -24.76
C ASP A 190 -9.33 -5.57 -25.35
N VAL A 191 -9.84 -4.53 -24.70
CA VAL A 191 -9.63 -3.14 -25.09
C VAL A 191 -8.14 -2.79 -25.06
N ILE A 192 -7.44 -3.15 -23.98
CA ILE A 192 -6.00 -2.89 -23.87
C ILE A 192 -5.22 -3.67 -24.93
N TYR A 193 -5.57 -4.93 -25.17
CA TYR A 193 -4.96 -5.75 -26.21
C TYR A 193 -5.06 -5.09 -27.58
N GLN A 194 -6.25 -4.63 -27.99
CA GLN A 194 -6.44 -3.96 -29.28
C GLN A 194 -5.60 -2.69 -29.43
N ILE A 195 -5.36 -1.97 -28.33
CA ILE A 195 -4.56 -0.74 -28.32
C ILE A 195 -3.07 -1.03 -28.51
N VAL A 196 -2.55 -2.13 -27.93
CA VAL A 196 -1.10 -2.40 -27.88
C VAL A 196 -0.63 -3.42 -28.91
N LYS A 197 -1.52 -4.18 -29.52
CA LYS A 197 -1.19 -5.21 -30.53
C LYS A 197 -0.35 -4.63 -31.66
N GLY A 198 0.75 -5.29 -31.98
CA GLY A 198 1.69 -4.89 -33.03
C GLY A 198 2.56 -3.67 -32.68
N THR A 199 2.51 -3.19 -31.44
CA THR A 199 3.39 -2.10 -31.00
C THR A 199 4.64 -2.63 -30.29
N ASP A 200 5.66 -1.79 -30.16
CA ASP A 200 6.90 -2.09 -29.48
C ASP A 200 6.76 -2.26 -27.95
N ILE A 201 5.59 -1.98 -27.38
CA ILE A 201 5.28 -2.20 -25.98
C ILE A 201 4.30 -3.34 -25.73
N GLU A 202 3.95 -4.11 -26.76
CA GLU A 202 2.99 -5.21 -26.64
C GLU A 202 3.50 -6.25 -25.60
N LEU A 203 4.71 -6.76 -25.77
CA LEU A 203 5.28 -7.74 -24.83
C LEU A 203 5.26 -7.25 -23.36
N PRO A 204 5.82 -6.08 -23.01
CA PRO A 204 5.79 -5.62 -21.62
C PRO A 204 4.37 -5.38 -21.08
N VAL A 205 3.41 -4.95 -21.91
CA VAL A 205 2.02 -4.79 -21.49
C VAL A 205 1.38 -6.15 -21.22
N MET A 206 1.60 -7.15 -22.08
CA MET A 206 1.07 -8.50 -21.87
C MET A 206 1.69 -9.17 -20.62
N LEU A 207 2.97 -8.96 -20.34
CA LEU A 207 3.62 -9.44 -19.12
C LEU A 207 3.00 -8.79 -17.85
N ALA A 208 2.66 -7.51 -17.91
CA ALA A 208 2.01 -6.81 -16.80
C ALA A 208 0.56 -7.26 -16.60
N MET A 209 -0.22 -7.28 -17.69
CA MET A 209 -1.66 -7.53 -17.67
C MET A 209 -1.98 -9.02 -17.46
N TRP A 210 -1.26 -9.93 -18.11
CA TRP A 210 -1.55 -11.36 -18.06
C TRP A 210 -0.82 -12.09 -16.92
N LEU A 211 0.45 -11.72 -16.67
CA LEU A 211 1.27 -12.37 -15.63
C LEU A 211 1.42 -11.54 -14.36
N SER A 212 0.75 -10.39 -14.29
CA SER A 212 0.77 -9.51 -13.09
C SER A 212 2.17 -9.00 -12.71
N PHE A 213 3.08 -8.84 -13.67
CA PHE A 213 4.42 -8.34 -13.39
C PHE A 213 4.43 -6.83 -13.19
N THR A 214 5.23 -6.37 -12.25
CA THR A 214 5.48 -4.93 -12.07
C THR A 214 6.46 -4.43 -13.13
N GLN A 215 6.42 -3.15 -13.45
CA GLN A 215 7.33 -2.54 -14.42
C GLN A 215 8.80 -2.84 -14.12
N SER A 216 9.21 -2.76 -12.84
CA SER A 216 10.58 -3.02 -12.44
C SER A 216 10.99 -4.50 -12.61
N GLU A 217 10.07 -5.43 -12.44
CA GLU A 217 10.28 -6.85 -12.70
C GLU A 217 10.44 -7.10 -14.20
N ILE A 218 9.57 -6.53 -15.02
CA ILE A 218 9.62 -6.64 -16.49
C ILE A 218 10.95 -6.12 -17.03
N LEU A 219 11.42 -4.99 -16.53
CA LEU A 219 12.69 -4.41 -16.95
C LEU A 219 13.91 -5.23 -16.50
N GLY A 220 13.76 -6.12 -15.54
CA GLY A 220 14.81 -7.05 -15.08
C GLY A 220 14.83 -8.40 -15.79
N LEU A 221 13.86 -8.68 -16.69
CA LEU A 221 13.76 -9.98 -17.35
C LEU A 221 14.78 -10.14 -18.48
N THR A 222 15.46 -11.28 -18.47
CA THR A 222 16.36 -11.71 -19.55
C THR A 222 16.01 -13.12 -20.02
N LYS A 223 16.30 -13.44 -21.27
CA LYS A 223 16.10 -14.82 -21.79
C LYS A 223 16.93 -15.82 -21.00
N SER A 224 18.21 -15.54 -20.82
CA SER A 224 19.17 -16.46 -20.19
C SER A 224 18.90 -16.76 -18.73
N LYS A 225 18.35 -15.78 -17.96
CA LYS A 225 18.14 -15.96 -16.51
C LYS A 225 16.71 -16.23 -16.15
N SER A 226 15.76 -15.67 -16.91
CA SER A 226 14.35 -15.63 -16.51
C SER A 226 13.51 -16.72 -17.17
N ILE A 227 13.91 -17.21 -18.34
CA ILE A 227 13.17 -18.23 -19.07
C ILE A 227 13.77 -19.62 -18.73
N SER A 228 12.90 -20.61 -18.49
CA SER A 228 13.32 -21.99 -18.29
C SER A 228 13.92 -22.57 -19.59
N PRO A 229 14.84 -23.56 -19.51
CA PRO A 229 15.48 -24.15 -20.68
C PRO A 229 14.50 -24.70 -21.74
N ASP A 230 13.34 -25.19 -21.30
CA ASP A 230 12.26 -25.70 -22.15
C ASP A 230 11.33 -24.60 -22.67
N GLY A 231 11.55 -23.35 -22.27
CA GLY A 231 10.72 -22.20 -22.66
C GLY A 231 9.31 -22.19 -22.08
N SER A 232 9.01 -23.07 -21.13
CA SER A 232 7.64 -23.23 -20.57
C SER A 232 7.33 -22.27 -19.42
N HIS A 233 8.35 -21.81 -18.70
CA HIS A 233 8.18 -20.99 -17.48
C HIS A 233 9.03 -19.72 -17.50
N ILE A 234 8.50 -18.70 -16.85
CA ILE A 234 9.21 -17.44 -16.61
C ILE A 234 9.33 -17.19 -15.10
N THR A 235 10.56 -16.93 -14.65
CA THR A 235 10.89 -16.69 -13.25
C THR A 235 11.42 -15.29 -13.07
N ILE A 236 10.90 -14.54 -12.09
CA ILE A 236 11.42 -13.22 -11.72
C ILE A 236 12.65 -13.42 -10.84
N LYS A 237 13.85 -13.31 -11.40
CA LYS A 237 15.13 -13.41 -10.66
C LYS A 237 15.70 -12.04 -10.30
N GLU A 238 15.58 -11.08 -11.18
CA GLU A 238 16.16 -9.74 -11.06
C GLU A 238 15.08 -8.66 -11.21
N VAL A 239 15.29 -7.53 -10.53
CA VAL A 239 14.41 -6.37 -10.59
C VAL A 239 15.25 -5.15 -10.88
N LEU A 240 14.96 -4.45 -11.98
CA LEU A 240 15.68 -3.25 -12.37
C LEU A 240 15.02 -1.99 -11.77
N VAL A 241 15.79 -1.23 -10.99
CA VAL A 241 15.30 0.01 -10.34
C VAL A 241 16.28 1.17 -10.60
N LYS A 242 15.82 2.39 -10.38
CA LYS A 242 16.69 3.58 -10.42
C LYS A 242 17.29 3.83 -9.04
N ASN A 243 18.61 4.07 -8.99
CA ASN A 243 19.31 4.55 -7.81
C ASN A 243 19.19 6.08 -7.65
N GLU A 244 19.81 6.65 -6.63
CA GLU A 244 19.82 8.10 -6.34
C GLU A 244 20.46 8.95 -7.44
N HIS A 245 21.35 8.36 -8.26
CA HIS A 245 22.00 8.99 -9.42
C HIS A 245 21.23 8.78 -10.74
N ASN A 246 19.98 8.30 -10.69
CA ASN A 246 19.18 7.96 -11.86
C ASN A 246 19.72 6.82 -12.74
N GLN A 247 20.72 6.08 -12.28
CA GLN A 247 21.26 4.92 -12.98
C GLN A 247 20.35 3.71 -12.76
N SER A 248 20.20 2.89 -13.80
CA SER A 248 19.50 1.62 -13.68
C SER A 248 20.41 0.60 -12.98
N VAL A 249 19.94 0.06 -11.86
CA VAL A 249 20.69 -0.92 -11.07
C VAL A 249 19.81 -2.12 -10.78
N ILE A 250 20.42 -3.30 -10.75
CA ILE A 250 19.72 -4.51 -10.33
C ILE A 250 19.51 -4.41 -8.81
N LYS A 251 18.28 -4.52 -8.39
CA LYS A 251 17.96 -4.68 -6.99
C LYS A 251 18.20 -6.13 -6.63
N ASN A 252 19.23 -6.40 -5.84
CA ASN A 252 19.41 -7.72 -5.23
C ASN A 252 18.17 -8.03 -4.40
N LYS A 253 17.50 -9.12 -4.71
CA LYS A 253 16.37 -9.66 -3.94
C LYS A 253 16.84 -10.28 -2.63
N GLY A 254 17.75 -9.61 -1.92
CA GLY A 254 18.23 -10.06 -0.63
C GLY A 254 17.06 -10.26 0.34
N LYS A 255 16.86 -11.49 0.79
CA LYS A 255 16.12 -11.89 1.99
C LYS A 255 14.58 -11.90 1.99
N GLN A 256 13.88 -11.84 0.86
CA GLN A 256 12.43 -12.13 0.86
C GLN A 256 12.07 -13.19 -0.18
N PRO A 257 11.92 -14.47 0.24
CA PRO A 257 11.55 -15.62 -0.65
C PRO A 257 10.21 -15.44 -1.37
N THR A 258 9.31 -14.63 -0.83
CA THR A 258 7.92 -14.45 -1.32
C THR A 258 7.78 -13.75 -2.66
N ARG A 259 8.88 -13.26 -3.27
CA ARG A 259 8.85 -12.58 -4.59
C ARG A 259 9.43 -13.40 -5.73
N ASP A 260 10.05 -14.53 -5.44
CA ASP A 260 10.53 -15.45 -6.46
C ASP A 260 9.37 -16.30 -6.92
N ARG A 261 8.62 -15.80 -7.90
CA ARG A 261 7.53 -16.51 -8.49
C ARG A 261 7.90 -16.98 -9.90
N THR A 262 7.57 -18.23 -10.16
CA THR A 262 7.69 -18.85 -11.46
C THR A 262 6.28 -19.05 -12.01
N LEU A 263 6.02 -18.56 -13.19
CA LEU A 263 4.73 -18.68 -13.86
C LEU A 263 4.91 -19.39 -15.20
N GLN A 264 3.92 -20.17 -15.59
CA GLN A 264 3.85 -20.74 -16.92
C GLN A 264 3.71 -19.63 -17.95
N ILE A 265 4.40 -19.74 -19.07
CA ILE A 265 4.35 -18.77 -20.17
C ILE A 265 3.19 -19.17 -21.09
N PRO A 266 2.15 -18.35 -21.26
CA PRO A 266 1.12 -18.59 -22.26
C PRO A 266 1.72 -18.55 -23.68
N ASP A 267 1.20 -19.38 -24.59
CA ASP A 267 1.70 -19.50 -25.96
C ASP A 267 1.79 -18.15 -26.70
N TYR A 268 0.84 -17.27 -26.44
CA TYR A 268 0.86 -15.94 -27.02
C TYR A 268 2.08 -15.12 -26.56
N ILE A 269 2.36 -15.11 -25.27
CA ILE A 269 3.52 -14.40 -24.69
C ILE A 269 4.82 -15.07 -25.15
N LYS A 270 4.82 -16.41 -25.29
CA LYS A 270 5.98 -17.15 -25.81
C LYS A 270 6.34 -16.67 -27.22
N ARG A 271 5.37 -16.58 -28.13
CA ARG A 271 5.60 -16.04 -29.48
C ARG A 271 6.19 -14.62 -29.46
N LEU A 272 5.75 -13.77 -28.56
CA LEU A 272 6.30 -12.41 -28.45
C LEU A 272 7.75 -12.43 -27.90
N ILE A 273 8.06 -13.32 -26.94
CA ILE A 273 9.42 -13.52 -26.42
C ILE A 273 10.35 -14.05 -27.50
N ASP A 274 9.89 -14.98 -28.32
CA ASP A 274 10.69 -15.60 -29.39
C ASP A 274 11.11 -14.56 -30.46
N GLN A 275 10.29 -13.53 -30.69
CA GLN A 275 10.59 -12.43 -31.61
C GLN A 275 11.64 -11.44 -31.05
N VAL A 276 11.95 -11.46 -29.78
CA VAL A 276 12.97 -10.58 -29.19
C VAL A 276 14.36 -11.15 -29.55
N GLU A 277 15.19 -10.35 -30.21
CA GLU A 277 16.55 -10.78 -30.64
C GLU A 277 17.58 -10.68 -29.50
N THR A 278 17.36 -9.78 -28.53
CA THR A 278 18.29 -9.54 -27.42
C THR A 278 18.05 -10.46 -26.23
N ASP A 279 19.08 -10.65 -25.37
CA ASP A 279 18.90 -11.34 -24.09
C ASP A 279 17.92 -10.61 -23.16
N GLN A 280 18.02 -9.26 -23.13
CA GLN A 280 17.08 -8.42 -22.39
C GLN A 280 15.72 -8.43 -23.08
N LEU A 281 14.65 -8.87 -22.40
CA LEU A 281 13.30 -8.95 -22.98
C LEU A 281 12.69 -7.57 -23.29
N VAL A 282 13.04 -6.56 -22.52
CA VAL A 282 12.56 -5.18 -22.70
C VAL A 282 13.73 -4.21 -22.57
N THR A 283 14.14 -3.62 -23.68
CA THR A 283 15.28 -2.66 -23.76
C THR A 283 14.87 -1.23 -23.43
N LEU A 284 13.57 -0.93 -23.39
CA LEU A 284 13.06 0.40 -23.05
C LEU A 284 13.31 0.75 -21.59
N SER A 285 13.64 2.01 -21.31
CA SER A 285 13.62 2.50 -19.93
C SER A 285 12.20 2.55 -19.38
N GLY A 286 12.03 2.41 -18.04
CA GLY A 286 10.72 2.48 -17.41
C GLY A 286 9.96 3.78 -17.70
N THR A 287 10.67 4.91 -17.82
CA THR A 287 10.06 6.19 -18.21
C THR A 287 9.58 6.18 -19.66
N ALA A 288 10.38 5.59 -20.58
CA ALA A 288 9.99 5.48 -21.98
C ALA A 288 8.77 4.57 -22.15
N LEU A 289 8.75 3.43 -21.47
CA LEU A 289 7.64 2.49 -21.46
C LEU A 289 6.34 3.15 -20.96
N SER A 290 6.39 3.84 -19.82
CA SER A 290 5.22 4.56 -19.28
C SER A 290 4.75 5.67 -20.21
N LYS A 291 5.66 6.44 -20.83
CA LYS A 291 5.29 7.51 -21.77
C LYS A 291 4.64 6.95 -23.04
N ARG A 292 5.15 5.84 -23.59
CA ARG A 292 4.57 5.19 -24.77
C ARG A 292 3.18 4.63 -24.47
N PHE A 293 3.04 3.94 -23.34
CA PHE A 293 1.74 3.44 -22.90
C PHE A 293 0.73 4.58 -22.73
N ASN A 294 1.05 5.62 -21.97
CA ASN A 294 0.14 6.76 -21.79
C ASN A 294 -0.23 7.45 -23.10
N ARG A 295 0.68 7.50 -24.08
CA ARG A 295 0.38 8.05 -25.42
C ARG A 295 -0.64 7.21 -26.17
N LEU A 296 -0.52 5.88 -26.13
CA LEU A 296 -1.46 4.97 -26.76
C LEU A 296 -2.85 5.04 -26.09
N ILE A 297 -2.90 5.03 -24.76
CA ILE A 297 -4.16 5.18 -23.99
C ILE A 297 -4.86 6.50 -24.36
N LYS A 298 -4.11 7.61 -24.40
CA LYS A 298 -4.66 8.92 -24.81
C LYS A 298 -5.15 8.92 -26.25
N LYS A 299 -4.41 8.28 -27.19
CA LYS A 299 -4.78 8.18 -28.59
C LYS A 299 -6.07 7.37 -28.77
N ALA A 300 -6.26 6.34 -27.96
CA ALA A 300 -7.45 5.49 -27.98
C ALA A 300 -8.69 6.15 -27.36
N GLY A 301 -8.55 7.30 -26.70
CA GLY A 301 -9.68 8.04 -26.08
C GLY A 301 -10.28 7.37 -24.86
N ILE A 302 -9.62 6.36 -24.29
CA ILE A 302 -10.09 5.70 -23.06
C ILE A 302 -9.65 6.47 -21.80
N PRO A 303 -10.31 6.24 -20.64
CA PRO A 303 -9.92 6.86 -19.37
C PRO A 303 -8.44 6.70 -19.07
N HIS A 304 -7.86 7.71 -18.40
CA HIS A 304 -6.43 7.70 -18.07
C HIS A 304 -6.06 6.48 -17.22
N MET A 305 -5.09 5.72 -17.70
CA MET A 305 -4.51 4.57 -17.01
C MET A 305 -2.99 4.69 -16.97
N THR A 306 -2.40 4.22 -15.88
CA THR A 306 -0.96 4.06 -15.74
C THR A 306 -0.52 2.65 -16.14
N PHE A 307 0.76 2.45 -16.42
CA PHE A 307 1.29 1.10 -16.68
C PHE A 307 1.07 0.14 -15.50
N HIS A 308 0.97 0.66 -14.28
CA HIS A 308 0.71 -0.16 -13.09
C HIS A 308 -0.74 -0.68 -13.02
N ASP A 309 -1.69 0.04 -13.66
CA ASP A 309 -3.09 -0.37 -13.67
C ASP A 309 -3.33 -1.65 -14.48
N LEU A 310 -2.39 -2.03 -15.37
CA LEU A 310 -2.40 -3.35 -16.01
C LEU A 310 -2.40 -4.50 -14.99
N ARG A 311 -1.71 -4.31 -13.89
CA ARG A 311 -1.70 -5.27 -12.78
C ARG A 311 -3.02 -5.23 -11.99
N HIS A 312 -3.71 -4.09 -11.94
CA HIS A 312 -5.06 -4.00 -11.40
C HIS A 312 -6.05 -4.78 -12.28
N ILE A 313 -5.93 -4.69 -13.62
CA ILE A 313 -6.72 -5.51 -14.54
C ILE A 313 -6.56 -7.00 -14.23
N ASN A 314 -5.32 -7.49 -14.08
CA ASN A 314 -5.09 -8.89 -13.74
C ASN A 314 -5.75 -9.31 -12.42
N ALA A 315 -5.65 -8.46 -11.38
CA ALA A 315 -6.30 -8.73 -10.10
C ALA A 315 -7.84 -8.76 -10.24
N SER A 316 -8.42 -7.85 -11.03
CA SER A 316 -9.86 -7.83 -11.29
C SER A 316 -10.34 -9.06 -12.08
N VAL A 317 -9.55 -9.53 -13.06
CA VAL A 317 -9.83 -10.79 -13.77
C VAL A 317 -9.79 -11.99 -12.80
N MET A 318 -8.82 -12.04 -11.89
CA MET A 318 -8.77 -13.12 -10.89
C MET A 318 -9.97 -13.09 -9.96
N THR A 319 -10.47 -11.89 -9.60
CA THR A 319 -11.69 -11.73 -8.82
C THR A 319 -12.91 -12.20 -9.59
N LEU A 320 -13.03 -11.80 -10.86
CA LEU A 320 -14.13 -12.22 -11.74
C LEU A 320 -14.21 -13.76 -11.89
N LEU A 321 -13.04 -14.39 -11.98
CA LEU A 321 -12.92 -15.85 -12.08
C LEU A 321 -13.00 -16.56 -10.73
N ASN A 322 -13.28 -15.86 -9.64
CA ASN A 322 -13.33 -16.39 -8.27
C ASN A 322 -12.08 -17.19 -7.87
N ILE A 323 -10.90 -16.75 -8.33
CA ILE A 323 -9.64 -17.40 -7.98
C ILE A 323 -9.40 -17.24 -6.46
N PRO A 324 -9.13 -18.34 -5.73
CA PRO A 324 -8.87 -18.26 -4.29
C PRO A 324 -7.72 -17.30 -3.95
N ASP A 325 -7.89 -16.50 -2.90
CA ASP A 325 -6.97 -15.43 -2.48
C ASP A 325 -5.50 -15.86 -2.43
N LYS A 326 -5.25 -17.08 -1.92
CA LYS A 326 -3.90 -17.61 -1.81
C LYS A 326 -3.21 -17.74 -3.17
N TYR A 327 -3.89 -18.30 -4.16
CA TYR A 327 -3.35 -18.43 -5.51
C TYR A 327 -3.18 -17.09 -6.20
N ALA A 328 -4.16 -16.17 -6.00
CA ALA A 328 -4.05 -14.82 -6.51
C ALA A 328 -2.85 -14.08 -5.91
N GLN A 329 -2.62 -14.19 -4.60
CA GLN A 329 -1.44 -13.63 -3.92
C GLN A 329 -0.13 -14.15 -4.47
N GLU A 330 -0.01 -15.47 -4.61
CA GLU A 330 1.19 -16.13 -5.15
C GLU A 330 1.47 -15.67 -6.59
N ARG A 331 0.44 -15.70 -7.45
CA ARG A 331 0.55 -15.26 -8.84
C ARG A 331 0.96 -13.80 -8.96
N GLY A 332 0.36 -12.93 -8.17
CA GLY A 332 0.68 -11.50 -8.15
C GLY A 332 1.91 -11.14 -7.31
N GLY A 333 2.36 -12.00 -6.40
CA GLY A 333 3.43 -11.69 -5.45
C GLY A 333 3.06 -10.59 -4.46
N TRP A 334 1.80 -10.55 -3.99
CA TRP A 334 1.36 -9.64 -2.93
C TRP A 334 1.69 -10.21 -1.55
N LYS A 335 2.08 -9.34 -0.62
CA LYS A 335 2.44 -9.76 0.75
C LYS A 335 1.24 -10.21 1.58
N SER A 336 0.05 -9.68 1.30
CA SER A 336 -1.18 -10.03 2.00
C SER A 336 -2.39 -9.87 1.09
N ASP A 337 -3.45 -10.60 1.40
CA ASP A 337 -4.77 -10.49 0.77
C ASP A 337 -5.38 -9.09 0.97
N HIS A 338 -5.20 -8.49 2.14
CA HIS A 338 -5.67 -7.13 2.41
C HIS A 338 -5.10 -6.11 1.39
N ILE A 339 -3.78 -6.16 1.10
CA ILE A 339 -3.17 -5.27 0.11
C ILE A 339 -3.73 -5.56 -1.29
N MET A 340 -3.91 -6.83 -1.63
CA MET A 340 -4.50 -7.24 -2.89
C MET A 340 -5.93 -6.71 -3.01
N LYS A 341 -6.79 -7.00 -2.03
CA LYS A 341 -8.21 -6.61 -2.03
C LYS A 341 -8.39 -5.10 -1.98
N SER A 342 -7.71 -4.41 -1.08
CA SER A 342 -7.91 -2.97 -0.87
C SER A 342 -7.37 -2.08 -1.98
N ARG A 343 -6.38 -2.55 -2.76
CA ARG A 343 -5.69 -1.72 -3.75
C ARG A 343 -5.80 -2.21 -5.18
N TYR A 344 -5.98 -3.52 -5.40
CA TYR A 344 -5.87 -4.09 -6.73
C TYR A 344 -7.16 -4.73 -7.22
N MET A 345 -8.08 -5.14 -6.32
CA MET A 345 -9.34 -5.75 -6.74
C MET A 345 -10.39 -4.66 -7.00
N GLN A 346 -10.57 -4.33 -8.28
CA GLN A 346 -11.63 -3.46 -8.75
C GLN A 346 -12.53 -4.26 -9.69
N ALA A 347 -13.84 -4.22 -9.48
CA ALA A 347 -14.77 -4.81 -10.44
C ALA A 347 -14.84 -3.95 -11.71
N PHE A 348 -14.92 -4.58 -12.88
CA PHE A 348 -15.24 -3.88 -14.11
C PHE A 348 -16.66 -3.31 -14.03
N SER A 349 -16.91 -2.19 -14.72
CA SER A 349 -18.22 -1.51 -14.64
C SER A 349 -19.38 -2.41 -15.10
N ALA A 350 -19.15 -3.25 -16.11
CA ALA A 350 -20.17 -4.19 -16.62
C ALA A 350 -20.52 -5.26 -15.57
N GLU A 351 -19.54 -5.84 -14.89
CA GLU A 351 -19.75 -6.83 -13.84
C GLU A 351 -20.46 -6.24 -12.63
N ARG A 352 -20.17 -5.00 -12.26
CA ARG A 352 -20.92 -4.31 -11.19
C ARG A 352 -22.39 -4.19 -11.54
N ALA A 353 -22.71 -3.74 -12.75
CA ALA A 353 -24.07 -3.62 -13.23
C ALA A 353 -24.80 -4.97 -13.20
N MET A 354 -24.11 -6.06 -13.58
CA MET A 354 -24.69 -7.42 -13.51
C MET A 354 -24.97 -7.85 -12.07
N VAL A 355 -24.04 -7.61 -11.14
CA VAL A 355 -24.22 -7.93 -9.72
C VAL A 355 -25.36 -7.11 -9.13
N ASP A 356 -25.40 -5.80 -9.41
CA ASP A 356 -26.49 -4.92 -8.97
C ASP A 356 -27.84 -5.42 -9.50
N ALA A 357 -27.92 -5.78 -10.78
CA ALA A 357 -29.15 -6.35 -11.36
C ALA A 357 -29.57 -7.68 -10.72
N GLN A 358 -28.59 -8.55 -10.37
CA GLN A 358 -28.87 -9.80 -9.65
C GLN A 358 -29.42 -9.53 -8.25
N ILE A 359 -28.83 -8.59 -7.51
CA ILE A 359 -29.27 -8.19 -6.17
C ILE A 359 -30.69 -7.60 -6.27
N ASP A 360 -30.92 -6.68 -7.22
CA ASP A 360 -32.22 -6.06 -7.41
C ASP A 360 -33.30 -7.11 -7.76
N SER A 361 -32.97 -8.03 -8.68
CA SER A 361 -33.87 -9.14 -9.02
C SER A 361 -34.20 -10.00 -7.81
N TYR A 362 -33.19 -10.40 -7.01
CA TYR A 362 -33.41 -11.16 -5.80
C TYR A 362 -34.30 -10.42 -4.79
N MET A 363 -34.03 -9.13 -4.58
CA MET A 363 -34.82 -8.32 -3.65
C MET A 363 -36.26 -8.14 -4.12
N GLN A 364 -36.47 -7.86 -5.43
CA GLN A 364 -37.79 -7.78 -6.01
C GLN A 364 -38.58 -9.10 -5.84
N ASP A 365 -37.93 -10.21 -6.17
CA ASP A 365 -38.55 -11.54 -6.03
C ASP A 365 -38.88 -11.90 -4.56
N THR A 366 -38.00 -11.51 -3.65
CA THR A 366 -38.15 -11.83 -2.23
C THR A 366 -39.19 -10.96 -1.55
N LEU A 367 -39.22 -9.67 -1.88
CA LEU A 367 -40.07 -8.70 -1.17
C LEU A 367 -41.46 -8.57 -1.80
N PHE A 368 -41.57 -8.68 -3.12
CA PHE A 368 -42.81 -8.30 -3.82
C PHE A 368 -43.56 -9.47 -4.50
N LYS A 369 -42.86 -10.58 -4.83
CA LYS A 369 -43.57 -11.76 -5.35
C LYS A 369 -44.14 -12.60 -4.21
N ASN A 370 -45.40 -12.97 -4.34
CA ASN A 370 -46.00 -13.92 -3.42
C ASN A 370 -45.54 -15.37 -3.68
N ALA A 371 -45.80 -16.29 -2.75
CA ALA A 371 -45.36 -17.68 -2.85
C ALA A 371 -45.86 -18.43 -4.11
N ALA A 372 -47.04 -18.06 -4.60
CA ALA A 372 -47.63 -18.67 -5.80
C ALA A 372 -46.90 -18.18 -7.07
N GLU A 373 -46.60 -16.89 -7.16
CA GLU A 373 -45.83 -16.32 -8.27
C GLU A 373 -44.43 -16.91 -8.35
N ARG A 374 -43.74 -17.06 -7.21
CA ARG A 374 -42.42 -17.70 -7.16
C ARG A 374 -42.44 -19.14 -7.66
N ARG A 375 -43.46 -19.91 -7.25
CA ARG A 375 -43.63 -21.29 -7.72
C ARG A 375 -43.89 -21.36 -9.22
N ARG A 376 -44.70 -20.43 -9.75
CA ARG A 376 -44.97 -20.34 -11.18
C ARG A 376 -43.72 -20.03 -11.98
N ASP A 377 -42.96 -19.04 -11.53
CA ASP A 377 -41.70 -18.66 -12.21
C ASP A 377 -40.68 -19.80 -12.17
N GLN A 378 -40.53 -20.48 -11.02
CA GLN A 378 -39.67 -21.65 -10.92
C GLN A 378 -40.08 -22.78 -11.87
N LYS A 379 -41.35 -23.07 -12.00
CA LYS A 379 -41.86 -24.07 -12.95
C LYS A 379 -41.62 -23.64 -14.39
N TYR A 380 -41.74 -22.35 -14.69
CA TYR A 380 -41.44 -21.80 -15.99
C TYR A 380 -39.94 -21.93 -16.36
N GLN A 381 -39.05 -21.62 -15.44
CA GLN A 381 -37.62 -21.79 -15.66
C GLN A 381 -37.24 -23.25 -15.90
N CYS A 382 -37.73 -24.18 -15.08
CA CYS A 382 -37.50 -25.62 -15.32
C CYS A 382 -38.09 -26.08 -16.67
N TRP A 383 -39.21 -25.49 -17.11
CA TRP A 383 -39.79 -25.81 -18.42
C TRP A 383 -38.89 -25.29 -19.58
N LEU A 384 -38.36 -24.08 -19.45
CA LEU A 384 -37.38 -23.53 -20.44
C LEU A 384 -36.12 -24.39 -20.54
N GLU A 385 -35.56 -24.81 -19.40
CA GLU A 385 -34.39 -25.69 -19.36
C GLU A 385 -34.66 -27.05 -19.99
N LEU A 386 -35.82 -27.66 -19.67
CA LEU A 386 -36.21 -28.97 -20.20
C LEU A 386 -36.33 -28.99 -21.73
N PHE A 387 -36.76 -27.89 -22.33
CA PHE A 387 -36.97 -27.78 -23.77
C PHE A 387 -35.89 -26.97 -24.52
N ASP A 388 -34.82 -26.61 -23.82
CA ASP A 388 -33.72 -25.76 -24.34
C ASP A 388 -34.21 -24.47 -25.00
N LEU A 389 -35.13 -23.76 -24.31
CA LEU A 389 -35.76 -22.57 -24.80
C LEU A 389 -35.23 -21.31 -24.07
N LYS A 390 -35.23 -20.18 -24.80
CA LYS A 390 -34.92 -18.88 -24.18
C LYS A 390 -36.18 -18.21 -23.64
N ASP A 391 -36.05 -17.40 -22.59
CA ASP A 391 -37.14 -16.61 -22.06
C ASP A 391 -37.65 -15.61 -23.14
N SER A 392 -38.95 -15.62 -23.36
CA SER A 392 -39.63 -14.73 -24.30
C SER A 392 -41.13 -14.71 -23.99
N ALA A 393 -41.82 -13.63 -24.38
CA ALA A 393 -43.27 -13.52 -24.23
C ALA A 393 -44.02 -14.67 -24.96
N GLU A 394 -43.49 -15.14 -26.09
CA GLU A 394 -44.03 -16.27 -26.83
C GLU A 394 -43.92 -17.58 -26.03
N ASN A 395 -42.75 -17.83 -25.42
CA ASN A 395 -42.50 -19.03 -24.60
C ASN A 395 -43.25 -18.98 -23.30
N GLN A 396 -43.46 -17.81 -22.70
CA GLN A 396 -44.36 -17.67 -21.52
C GLN A 396 -45.80 -18.10 -21.87
N ASN A 397 -46.30 -17.66 -23.03
CA ASN A 397 -47.64 -18.09 -23.49
C ASN A 397 -47.70 -19.60 -23.78
N LYS A 398 -46.68 -20.17 -24.40
CA LYS A 398 -46.57 -21.62 -24.66
C LYS A 398 -46.52 -22.41 -23.34
N PHE A 399 -45.81 -21.94 -22.34
CA PHE A 399 -45.79 -22.54 -21.03
C PHE A 399 -47.15 -22.53 -20.35
N LEU A 400 -47.86 -21.41 -20.38
CA LEU A 400 -49.21 -21.33 -19.82
C LEU A 400 -50.20 -22.30 -20.51
N GLN A 401 -50.12 -22.43 -21.85
CA GLN A 401 -50.88 -23.41 -22.60
C GLN A 401 -50.51 -24.85 -22.25
N PHE A 402 -49.18 -25.12 -22.12
CA PHE A 402 -48.68 -26.42 -21.66
C PHE A 402 -49.20 -26.81 -20.28
N CYS A 403 -49.14 -25.89 -19.30
CA CYS A 403 -49.63 -26.11 -17.97
C CYS A 403 -51.17 -26.39 -17.96
N LYS A 404 -51.92 -25.61 -18.73
CA LYS A 404 -53.38 -25.80 -18.89
C LYS A 404 -53.72 -27.15 -19.50
N LYS A 405 -53.01 -27.56 -20.57
CA LYS A 405 -53.22 -28.85 -21.25
C LYS A 405 -52.87 -30.05 -20.38
N ASN A 406 -51.91 -29.92 -19.51
CA ASN A 406 -51.41 -31.01 -18.66
C ASN A 406 -51.91 -30.94 -17.22
N HIS A 407 -52.94 -30.10 -16.95
CA HIS A 407 -53.51 -29.91 -15.61
C HIS A 407 -52.50 -29.58 -14.51
N ILE A 408 -51.44 -28.84 -14.84
CA ILE A 408 -50.43 -28.42 -13.91
C ILE A 408 -50.92 -27.15 -13.18
N ASN A 409 -51.08 -27.22 -11.87
CA ASN A 409 -51.41 -26.06 -11.06
C ASN A 409 -50.23 -25.11 -10.96
N LEU A 410 -50.40 -23.85 -11.31
CA LEU A 410 -49.38 -22.78 -11.28
C LEU A 410 -49.41 -22.06 -9.94
#